data_a18d7a5cf34d98526f40e88202c7d5a4
#
_entry.id   a18d7a5cf34d98526f40e88202c7d5a4
#
_cell.length_a   1.000
_cell.length_b   1.000
_cell.length_c   1.000
_cell.angle_alpha   90.00
_cell.angle_beta   90.00
_cell.angle_gamma   90.00
#
_symmetry.space_group_name_H-M   'P 1'
#
loop_
_entity.id
_entity.type
_entity.pdbx_description
1 polymer ?
#
loop_
_entity_poly.entity_id
_entity_poly.type
_entity_poly.pdbx_seq_one_letter_code
_entity_poly.pdbx_strand_id
1 'polypeptide(L)'
;MTRAECNHASTELRAETVSFKENIAEFRSTNEQITMAAEQTLLDCDGNEQLAMELNQETRTALANAEHIREQSNQMVGIAGDTYEKLGEYITYMTDTAASMEKMRETATDTESSIDRLQNVMDEVSEFAQTIGSITAQTNLLALNASIEAARAGEHGKGFAVVAEEVRVLAEDSKTASESIKGIIGNIGELLEKVQDANKRNVTSIEEGLSQIDGARQEAEQIGKMQTDSRKMAMQVLKACEETENFAHKLGETSERMQELVASLREQTGHVVEQGKSQKTVSDKAENAFLRVEDVADRLVHIAGVGEQI
;
A
#
# COMPACT_ATOMS: atom_id res chain seq x y z
N MET A 1 58.69 -82.27 -35.65
CA MET A 1 57.31 -81.88 -35.75
C MET A 1 56.73 -82.55 -37.00
N THR A 2 55.69 -83.37 -36.82
CA THR A 2 55.07 -84.05 -37.97
C THR A 2 54.19 -83.04 -38.74
N ARG A 3 53.90 -83.31 -40.03
CA ARG A 3 53.00 -82.49 -40.86
C ARG A 3 51.58 -82.29 -40.19
N ALA A 4 51.09 -83.34 -39.56
CA ALA A 4 49.83 -83.34 -38.86
C ALA A 4 49.88 -82.36 -37.65
N GLU A 5 50.98 -82.34 -36.88
CA GLU A 5 51.20 -81.43 -35.77
C GLU A 5 51.30 -79.96 -36.25
N CYS A 6 52.02 -79.74 -37.40
CA CYS A 6 52.07 -78.35 -37.98
C CYS A 6 50.71 -77.82 -38.46
N ASN A 7 49.97 -78.72 -39.18
CA ASN A 7 48.61 -78.31 -39.65
C ASN A 7 47.65 -78.05 -38.48
N HIS A 8 47.67 -78.87 -37.42
CA HIS A 8 46.85 -78.69 -36.25
C HIS A 8 47.20 -77.36 -35.53
N ALA A 9 48.49 -77.11 -35.25
CA ALA A 9 48.96 -75.89 -34.65
C ALA A 9 48.61 -74.63 -35.48
N SER A 10 48.74 -74.69 -36.82
CA SER A 10 48.34 -73.57 -37.69
C SER A 10 46.84 -73.33 -37.68
N THR A 11 45.99 -74.36 -37.64
CA THR A 11 44.53 -74.23 -37.58
C THR A 11 44.12 -73.67 -36.26
N GLU A 12 44.70 -74.12 -35.18
CA GLU A 12 44.46 -73.60 -33.83
C GLU A 12 44.88 -72.10 -33.70
N LEU A 13 46.08 -71.79 -34.22
CA LEU A 13 46.58 -70.40 -34.23
C LEU A 13 45.70 -69.45 -35.06
N ARG A 14 45.17 -69.91 -36.20
CA ARG A 14 44.22 -69.15 -37.02
C ARG A 14 42.91 -68.91 -36.28
N ALA A 15 42.35 -69.94 -35.62
CA ALA A 15 41.13 -69.83 -34.86
C ALA A 15 41.28 -68.80 -33.72
N GLU A 16 42.39 -68.86 -32.96
CA GLU A 16 42.71 -67.88 -31.92
C GLU A 16 42.90 -66.46 -32.48
N THR A 17 43.55 -66.31 -33.64
CA THR A 17 43.80 -65.05 -34.32
C THR A 17 42.46 -64.37 -34.70
N VAL A 18 41.48 -65.15 -35.23
CA VAL A 18 40.17 -64.66 -35.61
C VAL A 18 39.41 -64.15 -34.33
N SER A 19 39.40 -65.00 -33.30
CA SER A 19 38.74 -64.60 -32.00
C SER A 19 39.39 -63.35 -31.43
N PHE A 20 40.70 -63.20 -31.51
CA PHE A 20 41.40 -62.04 -31.03
C PHE A 20 41.13 -60.79 -31.88
N LYS A 21 40.98 -60.89 -33.17
CA LYS A 21 40.56 -59.78 -34.05
C LYS A 21 39.15 -59.31 -33.69
N GLU A 22 38.22 -60.22 -33.41
CA GLU A 22 36.91 -59.89 -32.99
C GLU A 22 36.92 -59.10 -31.63
N ASN A 23 37.68 -59.58 -30.65
CA ASN A 23 37.88 -58.94 -29.37
C ASN A 23 38.50 -57.53 -29.50
N ILE A 24 39.48 -57.35 -30.39
CA ILE A 24 40.09 -56.04 -30.67
C ILE A 24 39.06 -55.09 -31.30
N ALA A 25 38.22 -55.57 -32.22
CA ALA A 25 37.23 -54.78 -32.88
C ALA A 25 36.15 -54.31 -31.84
N GLU A 26 35.70 -55.21 -30.96
CA GLU A 26 34.80 -54.90 -29.88
C GLU A 26 35.41 -53.88 -28.86
N PHE A 27 36.66 -54.12 -28.47
CA PHE A 27 37.39 -53.18 -27.58
C PHE A 27 37.56 -51.82 -28.23
N ARG A 28 37.85 -51.74 -29.54
CA ARG A 28 37.90 -50.45 -30.27
C ARG A 28 36.60 -49.73 -30.27
N SER A 29 35.50 -50.40 -30.58
CA SER A 29 34.15 -49.84 -30.57
C SER A 29 33.79 -49.31 -29.20
N THR A 30 34.06 -50.08 -28.14
CA THR A 30 33.80 -49.64 -26.74
C THR A 30 34.65 -48.44 -26.35
N ASN A 31 35.95 -48.45 -26.75
CA ASN A 31 36.82 -47.31 -26.44
C ASN A 31 36.43 -46.03 -27.18
N GLU A 32 35.94 -46.13 -28.42
CA GLU A 32 35.41 -45.00 -29.18
C GLU A 32 34.14 -44.43 -28.49
N GLN A 33 33.23 -45.31 -28.03
CA GLN A 33 32.02 -44.88 -27.28
C GLN A 33 32.40 -44.19 -25.98
N ILE A 34 33.35 -44.72 -25.22
CA ILE A 34 33.83 -44.07 -23.96
C ILE A 34 34.43 -42.70 -24.26
N THR A 35 35.25 -42.60 -25.32
CA THR A 35 35.88 -41.32 -25.68
C THR A 35 34.83 -40.27 -26.10
N MET A 36 33.85 -40.67 -26.90
CA MET A 36 32.73 -39.78 -27.30
C MET A 36 31.90 -39.34 -26.08
N ALA A 37 31.59 -40.26 -25.16
CA ALA A 37 30.88 -39.94 -23.93
C ALA A 37 31.67 -38.97 -23.05
N ALA A 38 32.98 -39.13 -22.97
CA ALA A 38 33.86 -38.22 -22.23
C ALA A 38 33.93 -36.84 -22.90
N GLU A 39 34.00 -36.74 -24.21
CA GLU A 39 33.94 -35.46 -24.94
C GLU A 39 32.60 -34.76 -24.74
N GLN A 40 31.48 -35.48 -24.71
CA GLN A 40 30.17 -34.90 -24.38
C GLN A 40 30.15 -34.39 -22.95
N THR A 41 30.71 -35.13 -21.99
CA THR A 41 30.81 -34.68 -20.59
C THR A 41 31.62 -33.39 -20.45
N LEU A 42 32.65 -33.17 -21.25
CA LEU A 42 33.40 -31.90 -21.28
C LEU A 42 32.53 -30.73 -21.75
N LEU A 43 31.67 -30.93 -22.75
CA LEU A 43 30.71 -29.92 -23.19
C LEU A 43 29.66 -29.62 -22.10
N ASP A 44 29.19 -30.65 -21.41
CA ASP A 44 28.26 -30.48 -20.29
C ASP A 44 28.95 -29.73 -19.12
N CYS A 45 30.23 -29.89 -18.90
CA CYS A 45 31.02 -29.10 -17.95
C CYS A 45 31.04 -27.62 -18.31
N ASP A 46 31.21 -27.26 -19.58
CA ASP A 46 31.18 -25.87 -20.05
C ASP A 46 29.80 -25.25 -19.78
N GLY A 47 28.72 -25.98 -20.07
CA GLY A 47 27.34 -25.55 -19.78
C GLY A 47 27.07 -25.34 -18.28
N ASN A 48 27.57 -26.26 -17.45
CA ASN A 48 27.41 -26.16 -15.98
C ASN A 48 28.24 -25.01 -15.39
N GLU A 49 29.41 -24.70 -15.93
CA GLU A 49 30.21 -23.54 -15.51
C GLU A 49 29.49 -22.24 -15.82
N GLN A 50 28.91 -22.11 -17.01
CA GLN A 50 28.08 -20.94 -17.38
C GLN A 50 26.87 -20.81 -16.46
N LEU A 51 26.15 -21.91 -16.18
CA LEU A 51 25.02 -21.93 -15.28
C LEU A 51 25.38 -21.46 -13.85
N ALA A 52 26.56 -21.89 -13.35
CA ALA A 52 27.08 -21.46 -12.07
C ALA A 52 27.35 -19.94 -12.03
N MET A 53 27.88 -19.37 -13.11
CA MET A 53 28.09 -17.92 -13.21
C MET A 53 26.79 -17.15 -13.26
N GLU A 54 25.80 -17.61 -14.03
CA GLU A 54 24.45 -17.01 -14.09
C GLU A 54 23.79 -17.05 -12.71
N LEU A 55 23.86 -18.18 -12.02
CA LEU A 55 23.33 -18.36 -10.68
C LEU A 55 23.95 -17.38 -9.66
N ASN A 56 25.27 -17.17 -9.73
CA ASN A 56 25.95 -16.16 -8.91
C ASN A 56 25.45 -14.74 -9.20
N GLN A 57 25.23 -14.41 -10.47
CA GLN A 57 24.72 -13.11 -10.85
C GLN A 57 23.27 -12.89 -10.36
N GLU A 58 22.42 -13.89 -10.50
CA GLU A 58 21.04 -13.84 -10.00
C GLU A 58 20.99 -13.72 -8.46
N THR A 59 21.87 -14.46 -7.78
CA THR A 59 22.01 -14.40 -6.31
C THR A 59 22.39 -12.98 -5.85
N ARG A 60 23.36 -12.33 -6.50
CA ARG A 60 23.73 -10.94 -6.19
C ARG A 60 22.59 -9.98 -6.45
N THR A 61 21.84 -10.18 -7.52
CA THR A 61 20.66 -9.36 -7.83
C THR A 61 19.57 -9.55 -6.78
N ALA A 62 19.32 -10.78 -6.34
CA ALA A 62 18.36 -11.08 -5.28
C ALA A 62 18.73 -10.40 -3.94
N LEU A 63 20.03 -10.43 -3.57
CA LEU A 63 20.52 -9.75 -2.37
C LEU A 63 20.34 -8.23 -2.46
N ALA A 64 20.69 -7.62 -3.59
CA ALA A 64 20.51 -6.19 -3.80
C ALA A 64 19.03 -5.77 -3.73
N ASN A 65 18.14 -6.57 -4.30
CA ASN A 65 16.71 -6.35 -4.24
C ASN A 65 16.17 -6.51 -2.80
N ALA A 66 16.59 -7.52 -2.06
CA ALA A 66 16.21 -7.73 -0.67
C ALA A 66 16.63 -6.55 0.21
N GLU A 67 17.84 -6.02 0.03
CA GLU A 67 18.33 -4.83 0.71
C GLU A 67 17.47 -3.58 0.41
N HIS A 68 17.16 -3.34 -0.87
CA HIS A 68 16.32 -2.22 -1.29
C HIS A 68 14.90 -2.32 -0.71
N ILE A 69 14.29 -3.52 -0.75
CA ILE A 69 12.96 -3.76 -0.17
C ILE A 69 13.00 -3.58 1.35
N ARG A 70 14.09 -3.98 2.02
CA ARG A 70 14.30 -3.79 3.45
C ARG A 70 14.33 -2.30 3.81
N GLU A 71 15.05 -1.48 3.04
CA GLU A 71 15.09 -0.03 3.24
C GLU A 71 13.71 0.61 3.08
N GLN A 72 12.98 0.27 2.01
CA GLN A 72 11.62 0.76 1.78
C GLN A 72 10.65 0.34 2.90
N SER A 73 10.76 -0.90 3.39
CA SER A 73 9.92 -1.39 4.47
C SER A 73 10.21 -0.68 5.79
N ASN A 74 11.47 -0.38 6.10
CA ASN A 74 11.83 0.43 7.26
C ASN A 74 11.28 1.86 7.17
N GLN A 75 11.34 2.49 6.00
CA GLN A 75 10.71 3.79 5.75
C GLN A 75 9.20 3.72 5.96
N MET A 76 8.54 2.66 5.49
CA MET A 76 7.10 2.46 5.68
C MET A 76 6.73 2.33 7.17
N VAL A 77 7.54 1.62 7.97
CA VAL A 77 7.35 1.53 9.42
C VAL A 77 7.46 2.91 10.08
N GLY A 78 8.43 3.73 9.67
CA GLY A 78 8.59 5.11 10.14
C GLY A 78 7.37 5.97 9.79
N ILE A 79 6.99 6.01 8.52
CA ILE A 79 5.82 6.78 8.04
C ILE A 79 4.53 6.36 8.77
N ALA A 80 4.32 5.06 8.96
CA ALA A 80 3.16 4.57 9.69
C ALA A 80 3.17 5.03 11.17
N GLY A 81 4.34 5.09 11.80
CA GLY A 81 4.51 5.61 13.15
C GLY A 81 4.20 7.09 13.25
N ASP A 82 4.80 7.91 12.39
CA ASP A 82 4.59 9.36 12.34
C ASP A 82 3.12 9.71 12.05
N THR A 83 2.50 8.97 11.11
CA THR A 83 1.08 9.15 10.80
C THR A 83 0.19 8.84 12.00
N TYR A 84 0.51 7.77 12.73
CA TYR A 84 -0.25 7.39 13.94
C TYR A 84 -0.16 8.47 15.03
N GLU A 85 1.02 9.05 15.25
CA GLU A 85 1.23 10.16 16.19
C GLU A 85 0.41 11.40 15.78
N LYS A 86 0.47 11.76 14.48
CA LYS A 86 -0.31 12.89 13.93
C LYS A 86 -1.82 12.69 14.03
N LEU A 87 -2.30 11.47 13.88
CA LEU A 87 -3.72 11.16 14.11
C LEU A 87 -4.12 11.37 15.57
N GLY A 88 -3.24 11.08 16.53
CA GLY A 88 -3.48 11.38 17.94
C GLY A 88 -3.65 12.87 18.20
N GLU A 89 -2.77 13.70 17.63
CA GLU A 89 -2.90 15.18 17.70
C GLU A 89 -4.21 15.65 17.03
N TYR A 90 -4.55 15.08 15.88
CA TYR A 90 -5.76 15.44 15.12
C TYR A 90 -7.05 15.11 15.89
N ILE A 91 -7.13 13.94 16.53
CA ILE A 91 -8.26 13.54 17.37
C ILE A 91 -8.40 14.50 18.56
N THR A 92 -7.30 14.91 19.17
CA THR A 92 -7.31 15.91 20.26
C THR A 92 -7.87 17.24 19.76
N TYR A 93 -7.40 17.73 18.62
CA TYR A 93 -7.89 18.96 18.01
C TYR A 93 -9.39 18.92 17.68
N MET A 94 -9.89 17.79 17.18
CA MET A 94 -11.32 17.58 16.95
C MET A 94 -12.14 17.61 18.25
N THR A 95 -11.61 17.03 19.32
CA THR A 95 -12.24 17.03 20.64
C THR A 95 -12.39 18.45 21.17
N ASP A 96 -11.35 19.27 21.06
CA ASP A 96 -11.36 20.67 21.48
C ASP A 96 -12.32 21.51 20.61
N THR A 97 -12.38 21.22 19.31
CA THR A 97 -13.31 21.87 18.39
C THR A 97 -14.76 21.51 18.72
N ALA A 98 -15.05 20.24 19.02
CA ALA A 98 -16.37 19.80 19.46
C ALA A 98 -16.78 20.47 20.76
N ALA A 99 -15.89 20.61 21.75
CA ALA A 99 -16.14 21.32 22.98
C ALA A 99 -16.45 22.81 22.74
N SER A 100 -15.77 23.43 21.77
CA SER A 100 -16.05 24.83 21.38
C SER A 100 -17.39 24.98 20.71
N MET A 101 -17.80 24.06 19.84
CA MET A 101 -19.13 24.03 19.21
C MET A 101 -20.24 23.84 20.26
N GLU A 102 -20.02 22.98 21.25
CA GLU A 102 -20.99 22.79 22.34
C GLU A 102 -21.18 24.05 23.17
N LYS A 103 -20.12 24.80 23.45
CA LYS A 103 -20.21 26.12 24.11
C LYS A 103 -20.96 27.15 23.24
N MET A 104 -20.78 27.11 21.94
CA MET A 104 -21.56 27.95 21.00
C MET A 104 -23.04 27.58 21.04
N ARG A 105 -23.41 26.30 21.17
CA ARG A 105 -24.76 25.81 21.31
C ARG A 105 -25.40 26.34 22.60
N GLU A 106 -24.67 26.28 23.72
CA GLU A 106 -25.12 26.87 25.01
C GLU A 106 -25.38 28.38 24.87
N THR A 107 -24.46 29.12 24.26
CA THR A 107 -24.60 30.55 24.00
C THR A 107 -25.82 30.88 23.12
N ALA A 108 -26.08 30.05 22.10
CA ALA A 108 -27.28 30.22 21.25
C ALA A 108 -28.58 29.98 22.02
N THR A 109 -28.61 29.02 22.97
CA THR A 109 -29.75 28.77 23.86
C THR A 109 -29.97 29.93 24.82
N ASP A 110 -28.93 30.51 25.40
CA ASP A 110 -29.02 31.70 26.26
C ASP A 110 -29.53 32.92 25.48
N THR A 111 -29.11 33.03 24.21
CA THR A 111 -29.59 34.09 23.31
C THR A 111 -31.09 33.96 23.05
N GLU A 112 -31.58 32.74 22.78
CA GLU A 112 -33.00 32.46 22.59
C GLU A 112 -33.84 32.88 23.82
N SER A 113 -33.39 32.47 25.02
CA SER A 113 -34.01 32.86 26.29
C SER A 113 -34.05 34.39 26.47
N SER A 114 -33.00 35.08 26.03
CA SER A 114 -32.93 36.55 26.12
C SER A 114 -33.89 37.23 25.13
N ILE A 115 -34.03 36.66 23.91
CA ILE A 115 -35.02 37.14 22.93
C ILE A 115 -36.44 36.99 23.47
N ASP A 116 -36.78 35.83 24.05
CA ASP A 116 -38.11 35.59 24.63
C ASP A 116 -38.45 36.57 25.75
N ARG A 117 -37.46 36.90 26.60
CA ARG A 117 -37.62 37.89 27.65
C ARG A 117 -37.85 39.30 27.08
N LEU A 118 -37.11 39.68 26.03
CA LEU A 118 -37.29 40.95 25.34
C LEU A 118 -38.68 41.04 24.70
N GLN A 119 -39.16 39.96 24.09
CA GLN A 119 -40.53 39.93 23.54
C GLN A 119 -41.57 40.20 24.59
N ASN A 120 -41.47 39.53 25.76
CA ASN A 120 -42.42 39.79 26.88
C ASN A 120 -42.39 41.24 27.35
N VAL A 121 -41.21 41.86 27.47
CA VAL A 121 -41.06 43.27 27.83
C VAL A 121 -41.69 44.18 26.78
N MET A 122 -41.52 43.88 25.48
CA MET A 122 -42.16 44.68 24.40
C MET A 122 -43.66 44.58 24.43
N ASP A 123 -44.22 43.42 24.74
CA ASP A 123 -45.63 43.20 24.87
C ASP A 123 -46.20 44.04 26.04
N GLU A 124 -45.53 44.10 27.21
CA GLU A 124 -45.91 44.95 28.36
C GLU A 124 -45.87 46.45 27.99
N VAL A 125 -44.79 46.89 27.32
CA VAL A 125 -44.63 48.28 26.87
C VAL A 125 -45.74 48.67 25.88
N SER A 126 -46.10 47.72 24.97
CA SER A 126 -47.24 47.92 24.04
C SER A 126 -48.54 48.11 24.73
N GLU A 127 -48.84 47.33 25.80
CA GLU A 127 -50.07 47.48 26.63
C GLU A 127 -50.08 48.82 27.35
N PHE A 128 -48.92 49.23 27.91
CA PHE A 128 -48.82 50.58 28.53
C PHE A 128 -49.09 51.72 27.55
N ALA A 129 -48.48 51.64 26.33
CA ALA A 129 -48.72 52.66 25.30
C ALA A 129 -50.18 52.68 24.87
N GLN A 130 -50.85 51.53 24.78
CA GLN A 130 -52.28 51.47 24.48
C GLN A 130 -53.12 52.09 25.55
N THR A 131 -52.78 51.86 26.83
CA THR A 131 -53.48 52.44 27.98
C THR A 131 -53.33 53.95 28.02
N ILE A 132 -52.10 54.48 27.79
CA ILE A 132 -51.87 55.96 27.69
C ILE A 132 -52.71 56.56 26.58
N GLY A 133 -52.71 55.88 25.37
CA GLY A 133 -53.56 56.35 24.26
C GLY A 133 -55.05 56.42 24.58
N SER A 134 -55.57 55.51 25.41
CA SER A 134 -56.93 55.50 25.88
C SER A 134 -57.19 56.63 26.87
N ILE A 135 -56.31 56.89 27.85
CA ILE A 135 -56.37 57.97 28.78
C ILE A 135 -56.34 59.34 28.09
N THR A 136 -55.43 59.50 27.12
CA THR A 136 -55.32 60.77 26.36
C THR A 136 -56.54 61.02 25.50
N ALA A 137 -57.18 60.02 24.92
CA ALA A 137 -58.46 60.17 24.21
C ALA A 137 -59.58 60.59 25.13
N GLN A 138 -59.68 60.02 26.35
CA GLN A 138 -60.64 60.45 27.35
C GLN A 138 -60.37 61.88 27.85
N THR A 139 -59.11 62.25 28.08
CA THR A 139 -58.70 63.58 28.50
C THR A 139 -59.02 64.63 27.44
N ASN A 140 -58.83 64.33 26.18
CA ASN A 140 -59.15 65.16 25.00
C ASN A 140 -60.67 65.43 24.96
N LEU A 141 -61.48 64.38 25.17
CA LEU A 141 -62.93 64.52 25.24
C LEU A 141 -63.39 65.36 26.43
N LEU A 142 -62.79 65.20 27.61
CA LEU A 142 -63.09 65.99 28.83
C LEU A 142 -62.73 67.49 28.64
N ALA A 143 -61.56 67.74 28.03
CA ALA A 143 -61.08 69.07 27.68
C ALA A 143 -62.02 69.77 26.69
N LEU A 144 -62.47 69.05 25.67
CA LEU A 144 -63.41 69.54 24.68
C LEU A 144 -64.75 69.93 25.35
N ASN A 145 -65.29 69.06 26.22
CA ASN A 145 -66.50 69.33 26.94
C ASN A 145 -66.34 70.56 27.88
N ALA A 146 -65.19 70.71 28.57
CA ALA A 146 -64.89 71.87 29.40
C ALA A 146 -64.74 73.15 28.57
N SER A 147 -64.13 73.09 27.35
CA SER A 147 -64.07 74.24 26.43
C SER A 147 -65.46 74.69 25.97
N ILE A 148 -66.37 73.77 25.69
CA ILE A 148 -67.76 74.06 25.30
C ILE A 148 -68.50 74.73 26.44
N GLU A 149 -68.42 74.26 27.68
CA GLU A 149 -69.12 74.83 28.84
C GLU A 149 -68.51 76.17 29.25
N ALA A 150 -67.20 76.38 29.13
CA ALA A 150 -66.53 77.67 29.32
C ALA A 150 -67.00 78.71 28.31
N ALA A 151 -67.19 78.31 27.04
CA ALA A 151 -67.79 79.22 26.02
C ALA A 151 -69.25 79.59 26.32
N ARG A 152 -69.98 78.65 26.89
CA ARG A 152 -71.38 78.85 27.33
C ARG A 152 -71.53 79.84 28.50
N ALA A 153 -70.48 79.93 29.38
CA ALA A 153 -70.42 80.86 30.51
C ALA A 153 -70.07 82.32 30.11
N GLY A 154 -69.77 82.60 28.85
CA GLY A 154 -69.51 83.95 28.32
C GLY A 154 -68.27 84.61 28.96
N GLU A 155 -68.39 85.86 29.40
CA GLU A 155 -67.27 86.63 29.98
C GLU A 155 -66.66 85.96 31.24
N HIS A 156 -67.47 85.27 32.04
CA HIS A 156 -67.06 84.62 33.28
C HIS A 156 -66.28 83.31 33.02
N GLY A 157 -66.36 82.77 31.81
CA GLY A 157 -65.70 81.52 31.43
C GLY A 157 -64.35 81.66 30.71
N LYS A 158 -63.89 82.86 30.34
CA LYS A 158 -62.70 83.11 29.52
C LYS A 158 -61.41 82.45 30.05
N GLY A 159 -61.16 82.53 31.38
CA GLY A 159 -59.99 81.89 31.99
C GLY A 159 -60.06 80.37 31.96
N PHE A 160 -61.22 79.76 32.12
CA PHE A 160 -61.42 78.29 31.99
C PHE A 160 -61.33 77.82 30.56
N ALA A 161 -61.74 78.57 29.58
CA ALA A 161 -61.60 78.24 28.17
C ALA A 161 -60.13 78.09 27.74
N VAL A 162 -59.21 78.98 28.21
CA VAL A 162 -57.81 78.93 27.98
C VAL A 162 -57.19 77.65 28.58
N VAL A 163 -57.53 77.31 29.85
CA VAL A 163 -57.02 76.10 30.48
C VAL A 163 -57.51 74.81 29.78
N ALA A 164 -58.83 74.82 29.42
CA ALA A 164 -59.36 73.64 28.68
C ALA A 164 -58.72 73.43 27.31
N GLU A 165 -58.45 74.51 26.60
CA GLU A 165 -57.72 74.40 25.33
C GLU A 165 -56.27 73.91 25.51
N GLU A 166 -55.54 74.39 26.54
CA GLU A 166 -54.18 73.90 26.86
C GLU A 166 -54.17 72.42 27.24
N VAL A 167 -55.13 71.93 28.01
CA VAL A 167 -55.31 70.52 28.34
C VAL A 167 -55.64 69.72 27.09
N ARG A 168 -56.41 70.24 26.16
CA ARG A 168 -56.71 69.60 24.87
C ARG A 168 -55.45 69.40 24.01
N VAL A 169 -54.60 70.46 23.94
CA VAL A 169 -53.33 70.39 23.21
C VAL A 169 -52.39 69.36 23.84
N LEU A 170 -52.25 69.38 25.19
CA LEU A 170 -51.45 68.42 25.91
C LEU A 170 -51.91 66.95 25.71
N ALA A 171 -53.26 66.77 25.64
CA ALA A 171 -53.84 65.44 25.37
C ALA A 171 -53.53 64.99 23.94
N GLU A 172 -53.58 65.85 22.93
CA GLU A 172 -53.23 65.52 21.56
C GLU A 172 -51.73 65.22 21.36
N ASP A 173 -50.84 66.00 22.01
CA ASP A 173 -49.39 65.77 22.04
C ASP A 173 -49.07 64.42 22.69
N SER A 174 -49.70 64.10 23.82
CA SER A 174 -49.54 62.83 24.54
C SER A 174 -50.01 61.61 23.69
N LYS A 175 -51.11 61.80 22.94
CA LYS A 175 -51.59 60.76 21.99
C LYS A 175 -50.61 60.54 20.90
N THR A 176 -50.04 61.58 20.27
CA THR A 176 -49.02 61.48 19.23
C THR A 176 -47.78 60.78 19.74
N ALA A 177 -47.33 61.10 20.96
CA ALA A 177 -46.19 60.39 21.59
C ALA A 177 -46.47 58.87 21.79
N SER A 178 -47.71 58.53 22.27
CA SER A 178 -48.12 57.14 22.42
C SER A 178 -48.17 56.36 21.12
N GLU A 179 -48.67 56.99 20.04
CA GLU A 179 -48.63 56.38 18.69
C GLU A 179 -47.20 56.17 18.18
N SER A 180 -46.28 57.12 18.44
CA SER A 180 -44.90 57.02 18.12
C SER A 180 -44.24 55.87 18.87
N ILE A 181 -44.54 55.68 20.16
CA ILE A 181 -44.02 54.54 20.95
C ILE A 181 -44.49 53.20 20.34
N LYS A 182 -45.76 53.09 19.94
CA LYS A 182 -46.27 51.87 19.27
C LYS A 182 -45.58 51.60 18.01
N GLY A 183 -45.26 52.60 17.20
CA GLY A 183 -44.46 52.43 15.97
C GLY A 183 -43.06 51.90 16.27
N ILE A 184 -42.38 52.43 17.29
CA ILE A 184 -41.04 51.94 17.71
C ILE A 184 -41.13 50.49 18.20
N ILE A 185 -42.10 50.09 18.97
CA ILE A 185 -42.32 48.72 19.45
C ILE A 185 -42.52 47.77 18.27
N GLY A 186 -43.34 48.16 17.28
CA GLY A 186 -43.53 47.38 16.07
C GLY A 186 -42.20 47.10 15.32
N ASN A 187 -41.39 48.15 15.15
CA ASN A 187 -40.06 48.00 14.51
C ASN A 187 -39.10 47.10 15.31
N ILE A 188 -39.14 47.19 16.68
CA ILE A 188 -38.34 46.31 17.52
C ILE A 188 -38.82 44.85 17.40
N GLY A 189 -40.12 44.60 17.32
CA GLY A 189 -40.70 43.28 17.11
C GLY A 189 -40.19 42.64 15.84
N GLU A 190 -40.19 43.39 14.70
CA GLU A 190 -39.62 42.89 13.43
C GLU A 190 -38.12 42.59 13.53
N LEU A 191 -37.35 43.36 14.30
CA LEU A 191 -35.94 43.12 14.52
C LEU A 191 -35.69 41.86 15.35
N LEU A 192 -36.50 41.65 16.43
CA LEU A 192 -36.42 40.47 17.27
C LEU A 192 -36.72 39.18 16.47
N GLU A 193 -37.71 39.20 15.60
CA GLU A 193 -38.03 38.08 14.71
C GLU A 193 -36.84 37.72 13.80
N LYS A 194 -36.18 38.71 13.20
CA LYS A 194 -34.97 38.50 12.41
C LYS A 194 -33.79 37.92 13.20
N VAL A 195 -33.62 38.39 14.45
CA VAL A 195 -32.57 37.85 15.34
C VAL A 195 -32.89 36.43 15.75
N GLN A 196 -34.14 36.09 16.03
CA GLN A 196 -34.58 34.73 16.34
C GLN A 196 -34.33 33.79 15.18
N ASP A 197 -34.65 34.17 13.94
CA ASP A 197 -34.38 33.39 12.75
C ASP A 197 -32.89 33.19 12.49
N ALA A 198 -32.06 34.22 12.74
CA ALA A 198 -30.61 34.09 12.65
C ALA A 198 -30.07 33.14 13.71
N ASN A 199 -30.59 33.19 14.94
CA ASN A 199 -30.18 32.28 16.02
C ASN A 199 -30.55 30.83 15.72
N LYS A 200 -31.74 30.56 15.17
CA LYS A 200 -32.16 29.22 14.74
C LYS A 200 -31.23 28.65 13.67
N ARG A 201 -30.87 29.46 12.65
CA ARG A 201 -29.89 29.03 11.63
C ARG A 201 -28.51 28.74 12.23
N ASN A 202 -28.11 29.54 13.23
CA ASN A 202 -26.84 29.31 13.93
C ASN A 202 -26.83 27.97 14.67
N VAL A 203 -27.90 27.62 15.38
CA VAL A 203 -28.06 26.32 16.05
C VAL A 203 -27.96 25.17 15.05
N THR A 204 -28.67 25.26 13.92
CA THR A 204 -28.58 24.23 12.84
C THR A 204 -27.15 24.07 12.33
N SER A 205 -26.44 25.19 12.08
CA SER A 205 -25.04 25.13 11.64
C SER A 205 -24.08 24.51 12.67
N ILE A 206 -24.36 24.73 13.97
CA ILE A 206 -23.60 24.12 15.06
C ILE A 206 -23.82 22.59 15.08
N GLU A 207 -25.08 22.14 14.94
CA GLU A 207 -25.42 20.71 14.90
C GLU A 207 -24.79 20.01 13.72
N GLU A 208 -24.83 20.62 12.52
CA GLU A 208 -24.13 20.13 11.33
C GLU A 208 -22.61 20.04 11.55
N GLY A 209 -22.01 21.07 12.17
CA GLY A 209 -20.59 21.09 12.51
C GLY A 209 -20.19 19.97 13.47
N LEU A 210 -20.99 19.71 14.52
CA LEU A 210 -20.77 18.60 15.45
C LEU A 210 -20.85 17.25 14.75
N SER A 211 -21.82 17.06 13.85
CA SER A 211 -21.94 15.84 13.05
C SER A 211 -20.72 15.62 12.14
N GLN A 212 -20.21 16.69 11.50
CA GLN A 212 -19.01 16.62 10.68
C GLN A 212 -17.76 16.24 11.50
N ILE A 213 -17.61 16.80 12.71
CA ILE A 213 -16.51 16.47 13.61
C ILE A 213 -16.55 15.00 14.01
N ASP A 214 -17.73 14.46 14.34
CA ASP A 214 -17.86 13.03 14.70
C ASP A 214 -17.52 12.13 13.51
N GLY A 215 -17.97 12.46 12.30
CA GLY A 215 -17.59 11.75 11.08
C GLY A 215 -16.08 11.75 10.83
N ALA A 216 -15.45 12.93 10.93
CA ALA A 216 -14.01 13.06 10.76
C ALA A 216 -13.21 12.30 11.85
N ARG A 217 -13.71 12.22 13.09
CA ARG A 217 -13.12 11.40 14.16
C ARG A 217 -13.16 9.92 13.83
N GLN A 218 -14.29 9.42 13.30
CA GLN A 218 -14.43 8.03 12.88
C GLN A 218 -13.47 7.69 11.73
N GLU A 219 -13.30 8.58 10.76
CA GLU A 219 -12.34 8.42 9.68
C GLU A 219 -10.89 8.36 10.19
N ALA A 220 -10.53 9.26 11.14
CA ALA A 220 -9.21 9.24 11.76
C ALA A 220 -8.93 7.93 12.50
N GLU A 221 -9.89 7.37 13.20
CA GLU A 221 -9.78 6.05 13.86
C GLU A 221 -9.58 4.92 12.84
N GLN A 222 -10.27 4.97 11.68
CA GLN A 222 -10.07 3.99 10.61
C GLN A 222 -8.67 4.10 10.00
N ILE A 223 -8.18 5.32 9.74
CA ILE A 223 -6.80 5.54 9.27
C ILE A 223 -5.80 4.98 10.28
N GLY A 224 -6.01 5.18 11.58
CA GLY A 224 -5.17 4.62 12.64
C GLY A 224 -5.07 3.08 12.59
N LYS A 225 -6.18 2.39 12.32
CA LYS A 225 -6.19 0.93 12.10
C LYS A 225 -5.41 0.55 10.85
N MET A 226 -5.62 1.27 9.74
CA MET A 226 -4.89 1.02 8.49
C MET A 226 -3.36 1.21 8.67
N GLN A 227 -2.92 2.20 9.45
CA GLN A 227 -1.50 2.39 9.75
C GLN A 227 -0.93 1.24 10.59
N THR A 228 -1.69 0.73 11.56
CA THR A 228 -1.32 -0.45 12.34
C THR A 228 -1.14 -1.68 11.45
N ASP A 229 -2.04 -1.91 10.50
CA ASP A 229 -1.96 -3.03 9.55
C ASP A 229 -0.80 -2.83 8.56
N SER A 230 -0.57 -1.60 8.07
CA SER A 230 0.57 -1.28 7.20
C SER A 230 1.90 -1.55 7.89
N ARG A 231 2.04 -1.17 9.16
CA ARG A 231 3.22 -1.48 9.97
C ARG A 231 3.43 -2.98 10.11
N LYS A 232 2.36 -3.73 10.36
CA LYS A 232 2.43 -5.20 10.48
C LYS A 232 2.85 -5.85 9.16
N MET A 233 2.31 -5.39 8.03
CA MET A 233 2.72 -5.86 6.70
C MET A 233 4.19 -5.55 6.42
N ALA A 234 4.66 -4.34 6.72
CA ALA A 234 6.06 -3.97 6.55
C ALA A 234 7.00 -4.88 7.39
N MET A 235 6.62 -5.21 8.62
CA MET A 235 7.38 -6.16 9.44
C MET A 235 7.41 -7.58 8.86
N GLN A 236 6.32 -8.04 8.23
CA GLN A 236 6.30 -9.32 7.52
C GLN A 236 7.22 -9.31 6.28
N VAL A 237 7.23 -8.20 5.54
CA VAL A 237 8.15 -8.01 4.39
C VAL A 237 9.60 -8.01 4.86
N LEU A 238 9.93 -7.34 5.96
CA LEU A 238 11.29 -7.38 6.56
C LEU A 238 11.73 -8.81 6.88
N LYS A 239 10.85 -9.62 7.44
CA LYS A 239 11.14 -11.04 7.69
C LYS A 239 11.36 -11.83 6.40
N ALA A 240 10.55 -11.59 5.37
CA ALA A 240 10.72 -12.23 4.07
C ALA A 240 12.05 -11.82 3.39
N CYS A 241 12.51 -10.58 3.58
CA CYS A 241 13.84 -10.15 3.14
C CYS A 241 14.96 -10.94 3.83
N GLU A 242 14.89 -11.14 5.13
CA GLU A 242 15.85 -11.94 5.90
C GLU A 242 15.89 -13.41 5.40
N GLU A 243 14.73 -13.99 5.14
CA GLU A 243 14.63 -15.34 4.57
C GLU A 243 15.23 -15.40 3.15
N THR A 244 15.02 -14.36 2.34
CA THR A 244 15.61 -14.24 0.98
C THR A 244 17.12 -14.09 1.04
N GLU A 245 17.66 -13.29 1.95
CA GLU A 245 19.11 -13.14 2.18
C GLU A 245 19.74 -14.49 2.56
N ASN A 246 19.14 -15.21 3.51
CA ASN A 246 19.61 -16.54 3.92
C ASN A 246 19.55 -17.57 2.78
N PHE A 247 18.51 -17.53 1.96
CA PHE A 247 18.41 -18.40 0.78
C PHE A 247 19.46 -18.06 -0.27
N ALA A 248 19.67 -16.78 -0.56
CA ALA A 248 20.67 -16.31 -1.49
C ALA A 248 22.11 -16.71 -1.07
N HIS A 249 22.44 -16.63 0.23
CA HIS A 249 23.72 -17.11 0.73
C HIS A 249 23.92 -18.60 0.48
N LYS A 250 22.93 -19.44 0.78
CA LYS A 250 23.00 -20.89 0.50
C LYS A 250 23.13 -21.19 -0.99
N LEU A 251 22.50 -20.38 -1.83
CA LEU A 251 22.57 -20.52 -3.28
C LEU A 251 23.97 -20.16 -3.79
N GLY A 252 24.59 -19.13 -3.23
CA GLY A 252 25.99 -18.76 -3.48
C GLY A 252 26.95 -19.89 -3.13
N GLU A 253 26.85 -20.47 -1.93
CA GLU A 253 27.65 -21.62 -1.51
C GLU A 253 27.45 -22.85 -2.44
N THR A 254 26.21 -23.06 -2.88
CA THR A 254 25.91 -24.17 -3.83
C THR A 254 26.55 -23.92 -5.18
N SER A 255 26.55 -22.68 -5.68
CA SER A 255 27.20 -22.28 -6.92
C SER A 255 28.72 -22.47 -6.86
N GLU A 256 29.37 -22.09 -5.76
CA GLU A 256 30.80 -22.30 -5.54
C GLU A 256 31.14 -23.79 -5.55
N ARG A 257 30.38 -24.62 -4.85
CA ARG A 257 30.57 -26.08 -4.85
C ARG A 257 30.35 -26.68 -6.23
N MET A 258 29.41 -26.16 -7.02
CA MET A 258 29.19 -26.62 -8.39
C MET A 258 30.41 -26.30 -9.27
N GLN A 259 31.02 -25.12 -9.14
CA GLN A 259 32.25 -24.76 -9.86
C GLN A 259 33.41 -25.70 -9.51
N GLU A 260 33.60 -26.02 -8.22
CA GLU A 260 34.63 -26.98 -7.77
C GLU A 260 34.41 -28.37 -8.37
N LEU A 261 33.16 -28.86 -8.34
CA LEU A 261 32.80 -30.16 -8.92
C LEU A 261 33.01 -30.19 -10.42
N VAL A 262 32.63 -29.14 -11.16
CA VAL A 262 32.84 -29.01 -12.60
C VAL A 262 34.33 -29.02 -12.94
N ALA A 263 35.16 -28.30 -12.19
CA ALA A 263 36.61 -28.31 -12.40
C ALA A 263 37.21 -29.70 -12.19
N SER A 264 36.83 -30.40 -11.12
CA SER A 264 37.28 -31.79 -10.87
C SER A 264 36.79 -32.77 -11.95
N LEU A 265 35.52 -32.64 -12.37
CA LEU A 265 34.97 -33.49 -13.44
C LEU A 265 35.66 -33.25 -14.77
N ARG A 266 35.99 -32.00 -15.11
CA ARG A 266 36.74 -31.63 -16.32
C ARG A 266 38.14 -32.29 -16.33
N GLU A 267 38.86 -32.23 -15.21
CA GLU A 267 40.19 -32.88 -15.07
C GLU A 267 40.09 -34.38 -15.26
N GLN A 268 39.18 -35.06 -14.54
CA GLN A 268 39.01 -36.51 -14.64
C GLN A 268 38.60 -36.94 -16.05
N THR A 269 37.67 -36.23 -16.67
CA THR A 269 37.20 -36.52 -18.04
C THR A 269 38.28 -36.27 -19.07
N GLY A 270 39.10 -35.24 -18.89
CA GLY A 270 40.29 -34.99 -19.71
C GLY A 270 41.24 -36.17 -19.71
N HIS A 271 41.48 -36.76 -18.53
CA HIS A 271 42.29 -37.99 -18.41
C HIS A 271 41.66 -39.20 -19.13
N VAL A 272 40.33 -39.35 -19.09
CA VAL A 272 39.64 -40.43 -19.82
C VAL A 272 39.80 -40.26 -21.33
N VAL A 273 39.69 -39.05 -21.87
CA VAL A 273 39.93 -38.79 -23.31
C VAL A 273 41.37 -39.10 -23.70
N GLU A 274 42.37 -38.74 -22.88
CA GLU A 274 43.77 -39.05 -23.13
C GLU A 274 44.04 -40.55 -23.09
N GLN A 275 43.49 -41.27 -22.10
CA GLN A 275 43.55 -42.74 -22.04
C GLN A 275 42.89 -43.40 -23.25
N GLY A 276 41.74 -42.92 -23.72
CA GLY A 276 41.07 -43.40 -24.92
C GLY A 276 41.94 -43.29 -26.16
N LYS A 277 42.65 -42.17 -26.35
CA LYS A 277 43.61 -41.98 -27.41
C LYS A 277 44.82 -42.98 -27.32
N SER A 278 45.32 -43.19 -26.11
CA SER A 278 46.37 -44.13 -25.82
C SER A 278 45.95 -45.58 -26.12
N GLN A 279 44.74 -45.96 -25.67
CA GLN A 279 44.18 -47.30 -25.91
C GLN A 279 43.93 -47.57 -27.39
N LYS A 280 43.52 -46.56 -28.17
CA LYS A 280 43.42 -46.68 -29.64
C LYS A 280 44.76 -47.01 -30.23
N THR A 281 45.84 -46.34 -29.84
CA THR A 281 47.18 -46.59 -30.29
C THR A 281 47.66 -48.02 -29.94
N VAL A 282 47.33 -48.50 -28.75
CA VAL A 282 47.66 -49.86 -28.31
C VAL A 282 46.89 -50.90 -29.14
N SER A 283 45.62 -50.69 -29.41
CA SER A 283 44.76 -51.52 -30.22
C SER A 283 45.28 -51.61 -31.66
N ASP A 284 45.73 -50.50 -32.29
CA ASP A 284 46.33 -50.47 -33.63
C ASP A 284 47.61 -51.27 -33.68
N LYS A 285 48.48 -51.19 -32.66
CA LYS A 285 49.71 -51.99 -32.55
C LYS A 285 49.42 -53.49 -32.38
N ALA A 286 48.41 -53.83 -31.59
CA ALA A 286 47.98 -55.20 -31.38
C ALA A 286 47.43 -55.80 -32.66
N GLU A 287 46.57 -55.10 -33.40
CA GLU A 287 46.07 -55.52 -34.71
C GLU A 287 47.24 -55.80 -35.70
N ASN A 288 48.22 -54.90 -35.80
CA ASN A 288 49.37 -55.05 -36.60
C ASN A 288 50.28 -56.27 -36.19
N ALA A 289 50.34 -56.52 -34.86
CA ALA A 289 51.06 -57.70 -34.37
C ALA A 289 50.34 -58.98 -34.76
N PHE A 290 49.01 -59.02 -34.71
CA PHE A 290 48.24 -60.19 -35.15
C PHE A 290 48.29 -60.43 -36.66
N LEU A 291 48.35 -59.45 -37.52
CA LEU A 291 48.57 -59.58 -38.93
C LEU A 291 49.94 -60.29 -39.23
N ARG A 292 50.94 -59.97 -38.41
CA ARG A 292 52.27 -60.67 -38.51
C ARG A 292 52.19 -62.10 -38.03
N VAL A 293 51.41 -62.41 -36.99
CA VAL A 293 51.19 -63.79 -36.50
C VAL A 293 50.49 -64.62 -37.59
N GLU A 294 49.49 -64.07 -38.26
CA GLU A 294 48.76 -64.70 -39.36
C GLU A 294 49.68 -65.00 -40.53
N ASP A 295 50.60 -64.09 -40.95
CA ASP A 295 51.62 -64.33 -41.96
C ASP A 295 52.55 -65.50 -41.58
N VAL A 296 52.94 -65.53 -40.29
CA VAL A 296 53.79 -66.68 -39.80
C VAL A 296 53.02 -68.00 -39.84
N ALA A 297 51.75 -68.03 -39.47
CA ALA A 297 50.91 -69.22 -39.52
C ALA A 297 50.76 -69.74 -40.98
N ASP A 298 50.53 -68.81 -41.90
CA ASP A 298 50.44 -69.16 -43.35
C ASP A 298 51.79 -69.73 -43.93
N ARG A 299 52.89 -69.14 -43.53
CA ARG A 299 54.21 -69.61 -43.89
C ARG A 299 54.51 -71.00 -43.34
N LEU A 300 54.09 -71.30 -42.09
CA LEU A 300 54.21 -72.62 -41.48
C LEU A 300 53.49 -73.73 -42.29
N VAL A 301 52.24 -73.45 -42.72
CA VAL A 301 51.47 -74.35 -43.59
C VAL A 301 52.16 -74.58 -44.90
N HIS A 302 52.68 -73.52 -45.50
CA HIS A 302 53.42 -73.60 -46.80
C HIS A 302 54.68 -74.46 -46.69
N ILE A 303 55.49 -74.22 -45.68
CA ILE A 303 56.72 -75.04 -45.42
C ILE A 303 56.40 -76.53 -45.18
N ALA A 304 55.32 -76.81 -44.41
CA ALA A 304 54.85 -78.17 -44.16
C ALA A 304 54.31 -78.84 -45.45
N GLY A 305 53.82 -78.08 -46.42
CA GLY A 305 53.34 -78.58 -47.72
C GLY A 305 54.48 -78.86 -48.77
N VAL A 306 55.49 -78.02 -48.75
CA VAL A 306 56.64 -78.16 -49.69
C VAL A 306 57.60 -79.34 -49.38
N GLY A 307 57.62 -79.80 -48.11
CA GLY A 307 58.43 -80.95 -47.66
C GLY A 307 58.04 -82.34 -48.25
N GLU A 308 56.96 -82.40 -49.06
CA GLU A 308 56.48 -83.62 -49.69
C GLU A 308 56.91 -83.80 -51.16
N GLN A 309 57.65 -82.84 -51.74
CA GLN A 309 58.11 -82.89 -53.16
C GLN A 309 59.62 -83.11 -53.31
N ILE A 310 60.30 -83.50 -52.26
CA ILE A 310 61.69 -84.01 -52.26
C ILE A 310 61.72 -85.42 -51.66
#